data_13da630207c002586a4ee1f72dcd8c40
#
_entry.id   13da630207c002586a4ee1f72dcd8c40
#
_cell.length_a   1.000
_cell.length_b   1.000
_cell.length_c   1.000
_cell.angle_alpha   90.00
_cell.angle_beta   90.00
_cell.angle_gamma   90.00
#
_symmetry.space_group_name_H-M   'P 1'
#
loop_
_entity.id
_entity.type
_entity.pdbx_description
1 polymer ?
#
loop_
_entity_poly.entity_id
_entity_poly.type
_entity_poly.pdbx_seq_one_letter_code
_entity_poly.pdbx_strand_id
1 'polypeptide(L)'
;HTSSRRQRQMCIRDRTYAVTIVATMVLASIFSPLDYNLMIYPLAIGGACIITSIIGTWFVKLGKSKSIMGALYKGFIVTAITSLLIMYPVTDTLIGLSKEYTNNAGANFSGLDLYICGVVGFVITGLLIWVTEYYTGTNYRPVKTVAKSSTTGHGTNVIQGLAISMEATAIPALIIVAGILYTNS
;
A
#
# COMPACT_ATOMS: atom_id res chain seq x y z
N HIS A 1 26.58 -2.81 15.72
CA HIS A 1 25.34 -3.62 15.77
C HIS A 1 24.10 -2.95 15.14
N THR A 2 24.03 -1.63 15.00
CA THR A 2 22.88 -0.90 14.41
C THR A 2 22.83 -0.97 12.88
N SER A 3 23.97 -0.97 12.20
CA SER A 3 24.00 -1.01 10.72
C SER A 3 23.49 -2.36 10.18
N SER A 4 23.84 -3.46 10.81
CA SER A 4 23.39 -4.81 10.42
C SER A 4 21.87 -5.00 10.57
N ARG A 5 21.24 -4.41 11.58
CA ARG A 5 19.76 -4.45 11.74
C ARG A 5 19.06 -3.65 10.66
N ARG A 6 19.59 -2.46 10.32
CA ARG A 6 19.02 -1.58 9.31
C ARG A 6 19.11 -2.22 7.91
N GLN A 7 20.24 -2.80 7.55
CA GLN A 7 20.39 -3.55 6.30
C GLN A 7 19.43 -4.75 6.23
N ARG A 8 19.28 -5.50 7.30
CA ARG A 8 18.38 -6.66 7.35
C ARG A 8 16.91 -6.25 7.16
N GLN A 9 16.46 -5.14 7.75
CA GLN A 9 15.11 -4.61 7.56
C GLN A 9 14.88 -4.11 6.12
N MET A 10 15.84 -3.45 5.53
CA MET A 10 15.77 -3.02 4.12
C MET A 10 15.65 -4.24 3.19
N CYS A 11 16.51 -5.26 3.37
CA CYS A 11 16.46 -6.47 2.57
C CYS A 11 15.12 -7.22 2.68
N ILE A 12 14.51 -7.27 3.87
CA ILE A 12 13.19 -7.92 4.05
C ILE A 12 12.13 -7.16 3.27
N ARG A 13 12.09 -5.83 3.33
CA ARG A 13 11.09 -5.00 2.64
C ARG A 13 11.23 -5.09 1.12
N ASP A 14 12.45 -5.00 0.60
CA ASP A 14 12.72 -5.09 -0.83
C ASP A 14 12.38 -6.48 -1.38
N ARG A 15 12.69 -7.54 -0.62
CA ARG A 15 12.31 -8.90 -0.94
C ARG A 15 10.78 -9.06 -0.98
N THR A 16 10.06 -8.51 -0.03
CA THR A 16 8.59 -8.57 0.01
C THR A 16 7.99 -7.87 -1.21
N TYR A 17 8.50 -6.70 -1.56
CA TYR A 17 8.07 -5.96 -2.75
C TYR A 17 8.27 -6.78 -4.03
N ALA A 18 9.46 -7.34 -4.23
CA ALA A 18 9.77 -8.16 -5.40
C ALA A 18 8.87 -9.42 -5.48
N VAL A 19 8.66 -10.11 -4.36
CA VAL A 19 7.79 -11.28 -4.29
C VAL A 19 6.34 -10.92 -4.62
N THR A 20 5.86 -9.78 -4.17
CA THR A 20 4.48 -9.32 -4.48
C THR A 20 4.31 -9.06 -5.97
N ILE A 21 5.27 -8.40 -6.63
CA ILE A 21 5.21 -8.18 -8.09
C ILE A 21 5.23 -9.51 -8.84
N VAL A 22 6.14 -10.43 -8.49
CA VAL A 22 6.20 -11.74 -9.13
C VAL A 22 4.90 -12.53 -8.92
N ALA A 23 4.33 -12.51 -7.72
CA ALA A 23 3.06 -13.18 -7.42
C ALA A 23 1.91 -12.62 -8.28
N THR A 24 1.82 -11.30 -8.46
CA THR A 24 0.81 -10.69 -9.33
C THR A 24 1.03 -10.99 -10.80
N MET A 25 2.29 -11.09 -11.26
CA MET A 25 2.60 -11.54 -12.64
C MET A 25 2.19 -12.99 -12.88
N VAL A 26 2.45 -13.89 -11.92
CA VAL A 26 2.02 -15.29 -11.99
C VAL A 26 0.50 -15.38 -12.01
N LEU A 27 -0.18 -14.59 -11.16
CA LEU A 27 -1.64 -14.54 -11.15
C LEU A 27 -2.18 -14.07 -12.50
N ALA A 28 -1.63 -13.00 -13.08
CA ALA A 28 -2.00 -12.51 -14.41
C ALA A 28 -1.82 -13.58 -15.50
N SER A 29 -0.74 -14.37 -15.45
CA SER A 29 -0.49 -15.45 -16.41
C SER A 29 -1.50 -16.61 -16.32
N ILE A 30 -2.09 -16.83 -15.16
CA ILE A 30 -3.14 -17.84 -14.94
C ILE A 30 -4.48 -17.34 -15.49
N PHE A 31 -4.79 -16.05 -15.28
CA PHE A 31 -6.06 -15.47 -15.71
C PHE A 31 -6.14 -15.20 -17.23
N SER A 32 -5.04 -14.81 -17.85
CA SER A 32 -4.98 -14.49 -19.29
C SER A 32 -3.66 -14.99 -19.89
N PRO A 33 -3.55 -16.28 -20.20
CA PRO A 33 -2.30 -16.87 -20.71
C PRO A 33 -1.93 -16.40 -22.12
N LEU A 34 -2.84 -15.77 -22.86
CA LEU A 34 -2.64 -15.30 -24.23
C LEU A 34 -2.10 -13.86 -24.30
N ASP A 35 -2.25 -13.07 -23.26
CA ASP A 35 -1.91 -11.64 -23.26
C ASP A 35 -0.62 -11.36 -22.50
N TYR A 36 0.51 -11.36 -23.22
CA TYR A 36 1.82 -11.03 -22.68
C TYR A 36 1.89 -9.64 -22.02
N ASN A 37 1.16 -8.66 -22.58
CA ASN A 37 1.13 -7.30 -22.04
C ASN A 37 0.50 -7.23 -20.65
N LEU A 38 -0.54 -8.02 -20.40
CA LEU A 38 -1.18 -8.09 -19.09
C LEU A 38 -0.26 -8.69 -18.03
N MET A 39 0.58 -9.66 -18.43
CA MET A 39 1.55 -10.28 -17.53
C MET A 39 2.67 -9.31 -17.12
N ILE A 40 3.12 -8.42 -18.02
CA ILE A 40 4.19 -7.43 -17.74
C ILE A 40 3.64 -6.20 -17.01
N TYR A 41 2.36 -5.93 -17.08
CA TYR A 41 1.74 -4.74 -16.51
C TYR A 41 2.08 -4.47 -15.03
N PRO A 42 2.04 -5.45 -14.10
CA PRO A 42 2.43 -5.23 -12.71
C PRO A 42 3.90 -4.81 -12.56
N LEU A 43 4.79 -5.34 -13.40
CA LEU A 43 6.20 -4.98 -13.40
C LEU A 43 6.42 -3.54 -13.87
N ALA A 44 5.71 -3.13 -14.93
CA ALA A 44 5.79 -1.77 -15.46
C ALA A 44 5.27 -0.73 -14.45
N ILE A 45 4.14 -1.02 -13.80
CA ILE A 45 3.63 -0.16 -12.71
C ILE A 45 4.63 -0.10 -11.56
N GLY A 46 5.16 -1.25 -11.13
CA GLY A 46 6.17 -1.30 -10.08
C GLY A 46 7.40 -0.45 -10.40
N GLY A 47 7.91 -0.53 -11.63
CA GLY A 47 9.02 0.31 -12.10
C GLY A 47 8.67 1.81 -12.10
N ALA A 48 7.50 2.18 -12.61
CA ALA A 48 7.02 3.56 -12.60
C ALA A 48 6.87 4.09 -11.16
N CYS A 49 6.34 3.28 -10.24
CA CYS A 49 6.19 3.66 -8.82
C CYS A 49 7.54 3.89 -8.12
N ILE A 50 8.61 3.23 -8.51
CA ILE A 50 9.95 3.53 -7.97
C ILE A 50 10.38 4.94 -8.35
N ILE A 51 10.20 5.33 -9.61
CA ILE A 51 10.55 6.68 -10.09
C ILE A 51 9.73 7.75 -9.35
N THR A 52 8.43 7.55 -9.20
CA THR A 52 7.56 8.48 -8.46
C THR A 52 7.92 8.56 -6.99
N SER A 53 8.35 7.45 -6.38
CA SER A 53 8.82 7.42 -5.00
C SER A 53 10.09 8.26 -4.81
N ILE A 54 11.03 8.19 -5.75
CA ILE A 54 12.24 9.04 -5.73
C ILE A 54 11.87 10.52 -5.81
N ILE A 55 10.95 10.89 -6.70
CA ILE A 55 10.45 12.25 -6.81
C ILE A 55 9.77 12.68 -5.50
N GLY A 56 8.93 11.82 -4.93
CA GLY A 56 8.25 12.07 -3.65
C GLY A 56 9.20 12.33 -2.49
N THR A 57 10.35 11.65 -2.43
CA THR A 57 11.34 11.88 -1.36
C THR A 57 11.96 13.28 -1.38
N TRP A 58 12.05 13.92 -2.55
CA TRP A 58 12.56 15.29 -2.65
C TRP A 58 11.61 16.32 -2.03
N PHE A 59 10.33 16.01 -1.95
CA PHE A 59 9.32 16.86 -1.31
C PHE A 59 9.22 16.65 0.20
N VAL A 60 9.83 15.58 0.74
CA VAL A 60 9.89 15.33 2.18
C VAL A 60 10.93 16.25 2.80
N LYS A 61 10.54 17.49 3.12
CA LYS A 61 11.38 18.45 3.87
C LYS A 61 10.74 18.72 5.22
N LEU A 62 11.55 18.64 6.28
CA LEU A 62 11.13 19.09 7.62
C LEU A 62 10.86 20.60 7.58
N GLY A 63 9.58 20.97 7.75
CA GLY A 63 9.21 22.38 7.91
C GLY A 63 9.60 22.93 9.27
N LYS A 64 9.45 24.25 9.46
CA LYS A 64 9.73 24.97 10.71
C LYS A 64 9.00 24.40 11.95
N SER A 65 7.90 23.67 11.75
CA SER A 65 7.08 23.08 12.81
C SER A 65 7.62 21.78 13.42
N LYS A 66 8.78 21.26 12.99
CA LYS A 66 9.41 20.02 13.50
C LYS A 66 8.47 18.77 13.56
N SER A 67 7.28 18.82 12.96
CA SER A 67 6.37 17.67 12.91
C SER A 67 6.83 16.69 11.83
N ILE A 68 7.45 15.60 12.24
CA ILE A 68 7.97 14.55 11.35
C ILE A 68 6.84 13.90 10.57
N MET A 69 5.70 13.65 11.20
CA MET A 69 4.52 13.04 10.58
C MET A 69 3.95 13.90 9.46
N GLY A 70 3.83 15.21 9.65
CA GLY A 70 3.34 16.12 8.60
C GLY A 70 4.24 16.17 7.37
N ALA A 71 5.56 16.00 7.52
CA ALA A 71 6.48 15.91 6.39
C ALA A 71 6.32 14.58 5.62
N LEU A 72 6.12 13.46 6.35
CA LEU A 72 5.85 12.16 5.74
C LEU A 72 4.54 12.16 4.93
N TYR A 73 3.46 12.75 5.47
CA TYR A 73 2.19 12.85 4.76
C TYR A 73 2.29 13.67 3.47
N LYS A 74 3.02 14.78 3.50
CA LYS A 74 3.28 15.56 2.28
C LYS A 74 3.97 14.73 1.21
N GLY A 75 5.04 14.01 1.58
CA GLY A 75 5.72 13.12 0.65
C GLY A 75 4.81 12.02 0.11
N PHE A 76 4.01 11.41 0.96
CA PHE A 76 3.06 10.36 0.57
C PHE A 76 2.01 10.89 -0.43
N ILE A 77 1.39 12.03 -0.15
CA ILE A 77 0.36 12.62 -1.03
C ILE A 77 0.97 12.99 -2.39
N VAL A 78 2.15 13.60 -2.40
CA VAL A 78 2.84 13.94 -3.66
C VAL A 78 3.15 12.67 -4.46
N THR A 79 3.68 11.64 -3.82
CA THR A 79 3.97 10.35 -4.48
C THR A 79 2.70 9.71 -5.02
N ALA A 80 1.61 9.71 -4.26
CA ALA A 80 0.33 9.13 -4.68
C ALA A 80 -0.23 9.84 -5.91
N ILE A 81 -0.27 11.17 -5.91
CA ILE A 81 -0.76 11.97 -7.05
C ILE A 81 0.12 11.73 -8.27
N THR A 82 1.44 11.77 -8.10
CA THR A 82 2.38 11.57 -9.22
C THR A 82 2.28 10.14 -9.77
N SER A 83 2.09 9.15 -8.91
CA SER A 83 1.88 7.75 -9.34
C SER A 83 0.59 7.57 -10.13
N LEU A 84 -0.51 8.19 -9.71
CA LEU A 84 -1.78 8.16 -10.45
C LEU A 84 -1.65 8.80 -11.83
N LEU A 85 -0.93 9.93 -11.92
CA LEU A 85 -0.68 10.61 -13.20
C LEU A 85 0.17 9.78 -14.15
N ILE A 86 1.18 9.07 -13.65
CA ILE A 86 2.06 8.22 -14.47
C ILE A 86 1.39 6.88 -14.79
N MET A 87 0.54 6.36 -13.92
CA MET A 87 -0.18 5.11 -14.16
C MET A 87 -1.11 5.23 -15.38
N TYR A 88 -1.72 6.40 -15.63
CA TYR A 88 -2.59 6.62 -16.77
C TYR A 88 -1.91 6.34 -18.12
N PRO A 89 -0.80 7.01 -18.50
CA PRO A 89 -0.12 6.74 -19.77
C PRO A 89 0.52 5.33 -19.82
N VAL A 90 0.96 4.78 -18.70
CA VAL A 90 1.49 3.41 -18.66
C VAL A 90 0.40 2.39 -19.00
N THR A 91 -0.80 2.58 -18.47
CA THR A 91 -1.95 1.71 -18.78
C THR A 91 -2.36 1.86 -20.24
N ASP A 92 -2.40 3.08 -20.77
CA ASP A 92 -2.77 3.34 -22.15
C ASP A 92 -1.76 2.73 -23.15
N THR A 93 -0.47 2.84 -22.89
CA THR A 93 0.57 2.32 -23.79
C THR A 93 0.69 0.80 -23.78
N LEU A 94 0.50 0.15 -22.63
CA LEU A 94 0.68 -1.31 -22.49
C LEU A 94 -0.58 -2.10 -22.78
N ILE A 95 -1.71 -1.63 -22.30
CA ILE A 95 -2.99 -2.35 -22.35
C ILE A 95 -3.93 -1.69 -23.36
N GLY A 96 -3.93 -0.34 -23.44
CA GLY A 96 -4.91 0.42 -24.21
C GLY A 96 -6.23 0.54 -23.43
N LEU A 97 -6.59 1.75 -23.03
CA LEU A 97 -7.77 2.03 -22.20
C LEU A 97 -9.09 1.54 -22.81
N SER A 98 -9.17 1.46 -24.15
CA SER A 98 -10.38 1.08 -24.89
C SER A 98 -10.38 -0.36 -25.39
N LYS A 99 -9.36 -1.16 -25.07
CA LYS A 99 -9.32 -2.56 -25.46
C LYS A 99 -10.07 -3.42 -24.45
N GLU A 100 -10.93 -4.27 -24.96
CA GLU A 100 -11.63 -5.29 -24.17
C GLU A 100 -10.78 -6.56 -24.11
N TYR A 101 -10.58 -7.07 -22.93
CA TYR A 101 -9.90 -8.32 -22.66
C TYR A 101 -10.90 -9.32 -22.11
N THR A 102 -10.82 -10.55 -22.58
CA THR A 102 -11.69 -11.64 -22.10
C THR A 102 -10.88 -12.54 -21.20
N ASN A 103 -11.34 -12.71 -19.97
CA ASN A 103 -10.75 -13.66 -19.04
C ASN A 103 -11.12 -15.10 -19.41
N ASN A 104 -10.33 -16.09 -18.98
CA ASN A 104 -10.65 -17.52 -19.08
C ASN A 104 -12.01 -17.89 -18.47
N ALA A 105 -12.53 -17.09 -17.55
CA ALA A 105 -13.88 -17.23 -16.97
C ALA A 105 -15.01 -16.62 -17.81
N GLY A 106 -14.71 -16.04 -18.99
CA GLY A 106 -15.70 -15.42 -19.87
C GLY A 106 -16.13 -13.99 -19.45
N ALA A 107 -15.48 -13.40 -18.48
CA ALA A 107 -15.74 -12.01 -18.09
C ALA A 107 -14.91 -11.06 -18.97
N ASN A 108 -15.58 -10.06 -19.56
CA ASN A 108 -14.92 -9.00 -20.30
C ASN A 108 -14.56 -7.86 -19.35
N PHE A 109 -13.32 -7.38 -19.41
CA PHE A 109 -12.86 -6.20 -18.68
C PHE A 109 -12.07 -5.28 -19.61
N SER A 110 -12.14 -3.99 -19.36
CA SER A 110 -11.43 -2.98 -20.15
C SER A 110 -10.17 -2.51 -19.43
N GLY A 111 -9.24 -1.89 -20.17
CA GLY A 111 -8.07 -1.27 -19.57
C GLY A 111 -8.43 -0.16 -18.55
N LEU A 112 -9.61 0.43 -18.70
CA LEU A 112 -10.15 1.44 -17.79
C LEU A 112 -10.53 0.83 -16.43
N ASP A 113 -11.09 -0.38 -16.40
CA ASP A 113 -11.42 -1.09 -15.17
C ASP A 113 -10.16 -1.40 -14.35
N LEU A 114 -9.08 -1.77 -15.05
CA LEU A 114 -7.78 -2.00 -14.42
C LEU A 114 -7.20 -0.71 -13.80
N TYR A 115 -7.37 0.42 -14.48
CA TYR A 115 -6.98 1.73 -13.93
C TYR A 115 -7.80 2.10 -12.69
N ILE A 116 -9.10 1.88 -12.71
CA ILE A 116 -10.00 2.11 -11.56
C ILE A 116 -9.60 1.23 -10.38
N CYS A 117 -9.31 -0.06 -10.61
CA CYS A 117 -8.79 -0.95 -9.57
C CYS A 117 -7.49 -0.42 -8.94
N GLY A 118 -6.59 0.15 -9.75
CA GLY A 118 -5.39 0.81 -9.26
C GLY A 118 -5.70 2.01 -8.36
N VAL A 119 -6.64 2.87 -8.76
CA VAL A 119 -7.10 4.02 -7.94
C VAL A 119 -7.68 3.55 -6.61
N VAL A 120 -8.53 2.52 -6.62
CA VAL A 120 -9.09 1.91 -5.40
C VAL A 120 -7.97 1.39 -4.50
N GLY A 121 -6.94 0.74 -5.05
CA GLY A 121 -5.77 0.29 -4.30
C GLY A 121 -5.03 1.45 -3.60
N PHE A 122 -4.89 2.60 -4.23
CA PHE A 122 -4.31 3.80 -3.61
C PHE A 122 -5.18 4.34 -2.46
N VAL A 123 -6.50 4.36 -2.64
CA VAL A 123 -7.44 4.79 -1.58
C VAL A 123 -7.36 3.86 -0.37
N ILE A 124 -7.37 2.55 -0.59
CA ILE A 124 -7.22 1.54 0.47
C ILE A 124 -5.90 1.73 1.21
N THR A 125 -4.79 1.93 0.49
CA THR A 125 -3.47 2.17 1.09
C THR A 125 -3.47 3.43 1.95
N GLY A 126 -4.08 4.51 1.48
CA GLY A 126 -4.22 5.76 2.24
C GLY A 126 -5.01 5.58 3.54
N LEU A 127 -6.13 4.85 3.48
CA LEU A 127 -6.93 4.52 4.66
C LEU A 127 -6.17 3.64 5.65
N LEU A 128 -5.43 2.66 5.17
CA LEU A 128 -4.60 1.79 6.02
C LEU A 128 -3.49 2.58 6.73
N ILE A 129 -2.84 3.52 6.04
CA ILE A 129 -1.83 4.39 6.65
C ILE A 129 -2.48 5.24 7.74
N TRP A 130 -3.63 5.84 7.49
CA TRP A 130 -4.36 6.65 8.46
C TRP A 130 -4.76 5.87 9.70
N VAL A 131 -5.32 4.65 9.53
CA VAL A 131 -5.67 3.77 10.65
C VAL A 131 -4.43 3.34 11.44
N THR A 132 -3.35 2.98 10.74
CA THR A 132 -2.09 2.58 11.38
C THR A 132 -1.52 3.73 12.22
N GLU A 133 -1.57 4.96 11.72
CA GLU A 133 -1.12 6.13 12.48
C GLU A 133 -1.95 6.34 13.74
N TYR A 134 -3.27 6.18 13.65
CA TYR A 134 -4.14 6.29 14.82
C TYR A 134 -3.73 5.32 15.93
N TYR A 135 -3.39 4.07 15.59
CA TYR A 135 -3.02 3.05 16.57
C TYR A 135 -1.56 3.12 17.03
N THR A 136 -0.67 3.75 16.26
CA THR A 136 0.76 3.85 16.57
C THR A 136 1.21 5.23 17.04
N GLY A 137 0.42 6.27 16.80
CA GLY A 137 0.77 7.64 17.14
C GLY A 137 0.72 7.90 18.65
N THR A 138 1.76 8.51 19.19
CA THR A 138 1.93 8.78 20.63
C THR A 138 0.87 9.73 21.22
N ASN A 139 0.20 10.51 20.38
CA ASN A 139 -0.82 11.47 20.79
C ASN A 139 -2.21 10.85 20.94
N TYR A 140 -2.42 9.64 20.42
CA TYR A 140 -3.73 9.00 20.38
C TYR A 140 -3.98 8.08 21.59
N ARG A 141 -5.26 7.79 21.82
CA ARG A 141 -5.74 6.97 22.93
C ARG A 141 -5.07 5.60 23.04
N PRO A 142 -4.91 4.81 21.97
CA PRO A 142 -4.38 3.45 22.07
C PRO A 142 -3.00 3.40 22.74
N VAL A 143 -2.07 4.22 22.26
CA VAL A 143 -0.71 4.26 22.80
C VAL A 143 -0.66 4.80 24.23
N LYS A 144 -1.47 5.84 24.54
CA LYS A 144 -1.57 6.39 25.91
C LYS A 144 -2.12 5.36 26.90
N THR A 145 -3.06 4.52 26.48
CA THR A 145 -3.64 3.49 27.33
C THR A 145 -2.61 2.38 27.64
N VAL A 146 -1.84 1.94 26.65
CA VAL A 146 -0.75 1.00 26.87
C VAL A 146 0.34 1.60 27.77
N ALA A 147 0.71 2.85 27.54
CA ALA A 147 1.69 3.55 28.38
C ALA A 147 1.23 3.67 29.84
N LYS A 148 -0.05 3.93 30.07
CA LYS A 148 -0.66 3.98 31.42
C LYS A 148 -0.66 2.59 32.09
N SER A 149 -0.96 1.53 31.35
CA SER A 149 -0.93 0.16 31.91
C SER A 149 0.47 -0.31 32.28
N SER A 150 1.50 0.28 31.67
CA SER A 150 2.90 0.03 32.02
C SER A 150 3.26 0.46 33.45
N THR A 151 2.53 1.40 34.02
CA THR A 151 2.77 1.87 35.41
C THR A 151 2.18 0.92 36.45
N THR A 152 1.24 0.04 36.07
CA THR A 152 0.55 -0.88 36.99
C THR A 152 1.20 -2.25 37.09
N GLY A 153 2.07 -2.61 36.15
CA GLY A 153 2.84 -3.87 36.17
C GLY A 153 3.05 -4.47 34.79
N HIS A 154 3.97 -5.42 34.71
CA HIS A 154 4.35 -6.07 33.43
C HIS A 154 3.21 -6.90 32.84
N GLY A 155 2.45 -7.62 33.65
CA GLY A 155 1.33 -8.46 33.19
C GLY A 155 0.21 -7.63 32.57
N THR A 156 -0.19 -6.55 33.22
CA THR A 156 -1.24 -5.63 32.74
C THR A 156 -0.85 -4.93 31.44
N ASN A 157 0.43 -4.62 31.28
CA ASN A 157 0.95 -4.01 30.05
C ASN A 157 0.86 -4.98 28.86
N VAL A 158 1.22 -6.26 29.06
CA VAL A 158 1.12 -7.30 28.01
C VAL A 158 -0.33 -7.52 27.60
N ILE A 159 -1.25 -7.65 28.57
CA ILE A 159 -2.69 -7.84 28.31
C ILE A 159 -3.26 -6.64 27.54
N GLN A 160 -2.95 -5.42 27.98
CA GLN A 160 -3.43 -4.22 27.31
C GLN A 160 -2.84 -4.07 25.90
N GLY A 161 -1.56 -4.40 25.71
CA GLY A 161 -0.93 -4.40 24.39
C GLY A 161 -1.58 -5.40 23.44
N LEU A 162 -1.91 -6.60 23.93
CA LEU A 162 -2.61 -7.61 23.15
C LEU A 162 -4.03 -7.18 22.78
N ALA A 163 -4.77 -6.58 23.71
CA ALA A 163 -6.12 -6.07 23.46
C ALA A 163 -6.13 -5.00 22.37
N ILE A 164 -5.23 -4.01 22.46
CA ILE A 164 -5.10 -2.97 21.44
C ILE A 164 -4.64 -3.54 20.09
N SER A 165 -3.77 -4.55 20.09
CA SER A 165 -3.34 -5.22 18.86
C SER A 165 -4.50 -5.91 18.15
N MET A 166 -5.36 -6.61 18.89
CA MET A 166 -6.56 -7.23 18.33
C MET A 166 -7.57 -6.20 17.80
N GLU A 167 -7.78 -5.12 18.54
CA GLU A 167 -8.64 -4.00 18.09
C GLU A 167 -8.09 -3.37 16.80
N ALA A 168 -6.78 -3.16 16.71
CA ALA A 168 -6.11 -2.54 15.58
C ALA A 168 -6.19 -3.34 14.27
N THR A 169 -6.45 -4.65 14.33
CA THR A 169 -6.57 -5.49 13.13
C THR A 169 -7.97 -5.49 12.51
N ALA A 170 -9.00 -5.14 13.26
CA ALA A 170 -10.39 -5.20 12.81
C ALA A 170 -10.68 -4.21 11.67
N ILE A 171 -10.30 -2.94 11.83
CA ILE A 171 -10.57 -1.89 10.85
C ILE A 171 -9.83 -2.14 9.53
N PRO A 172 -8.51 -2.43 9.51
CA PRO A 172 -7.80 -2.80 8.28
C PRO A 172 -8.42 -3.99 7.55
N ALA A 173 -8.84 -5.03 8.28
CA ALA A 173 -9.48 -6.19 7.69
C ALA A 173 -10.78 -5.81 6.98
N LEU A 174 -11.63 -4.99 7.60
CA LEU A 174 -12.86 -4.50 6.98
C LEU A 174 -12.61 -3.64 5.74
N ILE A 175 -11.60 -2.77 5.76
CA ILE A 175 -11.21 -1.94 4.61
C ILE A 175 -10.78 -2.82 3.43
N ILE A 176 -9.96 -3.84 3.68
CA ILE A 176 -9.49 -4.76 2.64
C ILE A 176 -10.65 -5.56 2.05
N VAL A 177 -11.53 -6.11 2.89
CA VAL A 177 -12.71 -6.87 2.44
C VAL A 177 -13.64 -5.98 1.61
N ALA A 178 -13.91 -4.76 2.05
CA ALA A 178 -14.73 -3.81 1.30
C ALA A 178 -14.10 -3.47 -0.06
N GLY A 179 -12.76 -3.30 -0.12
CA GLY A 179 -12.05 -3.07 -1.36
C GLY A 179 -12.14 -4.23 -2.33
N ILE A 180 -11.98 -5.48 -1.85
CA ILE A 180 -12.12 -6.68 -2.67
C ILE A 180 -13.55 -6.82 -3.22
N LEU A 181 -14.56 -6.60 -2.40
CA LEU A 181 -15.96 -6.66 -2.83
C LEU A 181 -16.27 -5.60 -3.89
N TYR A 182 -15.75 -4.39 -3.72
CA TYR A 182 -15.94 -3.30 -4.70
C TYR A 182 -15.26 -3.59 -6.04
N THR A 183 -14.06 -4.16 -6.03
CA THR A 183 -13.34 -4.49 -7.28
C THR A 183 -13.90 -5.72 -7.99
N ASN A 184 -14.66 -6.56 -7.31
CA ASN A 184 -15.33 -7.73 -7.90
C ASN A 184 -16.73 -7.41 -8.45
N SER A 185 -17.31 -6.27 -8.12
CA SER A 185 -18.62 -5.82 -8.60
C SER A 185 -18.50 -5.09 -9.93
#